data_a5198037c1c8e378fa962cb5dcc83f80
#
_entry.id   a5198037c1c8e378fa962cb5dcc83f80
#
_cell.length_a   1.000
_cell.length_b   1.000
_cell.length_c   1.000
_cell.angle_alpha   90.00
_cell.angle_beta   90.00
_cell.angle_gamma   90.00
#
_symmetry.space_group_name_H-M   'P 1'
#
loop_
_entity.id
_entity.type
_entity.pdbx_description
1 polymer ?
#
loop_
_entity_poly.entity_id
_entity_poly.type
_entity_poly.pdbx_seq_one_letter_code
_entity_poly.pdbx_strand_id
1 'polypeptide(L)'
;MKWMSLLLLSLLPITVSAEAACVILLHGLGKSDSSMSKLESAISAAGFTTVNVDYPSTDYSIEQLAGRAIAPALDQCADHSQVNFVTHSMGGILVRQYLSRVSIDNLNRVVMLGPPNHGSEVVDKLGDFPGFRFIFGDAGLQLGTGELSVPNKLGAAEFDVGIIAGTRSINLILSQMIPDSDDGKVSVASTRLEGMKDHLTMPVTHVFMMKNDAVIQQVLYYLQHGSFFHAAATGNGTQQ
;
A
#
# COMPACT_ATOMS: atom_id res chain seq x y z
N MET A 1 65.82 27.90 23.45
CA MET A 1 64.56 27.28 23.81
C MET A 1 63.57 27.51 22.64
N LYS A 2 63.34 26.49 21.83
CA LYS A 2 62.38 26.57 20.68
C LYS A 2 61.04 26.04 21.15
N TRP A 3 60.01 26.86 21.14
CA TRP A 3 58.63 26.43 21.47
C TRP A 3 57.99 25.86 20.19
N MET A 4 57.67 24.58 20.28
CA MET A 4 56.97 23.85 19.22
C MET A 4 55.47 23.93 19.53
N SER A 5 54.71 24.77 18.81
CA SER A 5 53.25 24.86 18.92
C SER A 5 52.63 23.63 18.23
N LEU A 6 52.02 22.75 19.01
CA LEU A 6 51.18 21.68 18.50
C LEU A 6 49.82 22.26 18.05
N LEU A 7 49.57 22.28 16.73
CA LEU A 7 48.20 22.50 16.21
C LEU A 7 47.39 21.23 16.43
N LEU A 8 46.45 21.25 17.38
CA LEU A 8 45.41 20.25 17.48
C LEU A 8 44.37 20.49 16.36
N LEU A 9 44.40 19.67 15.33
CA LEU A 9 43.33 19.62 14.30
C LEU A 9 42.12 18.86 14.89
N SER A 10 41.10 19.57 15.31
CA SER A 10 39.82 18.97 15.75
C SER A 10 39.06 18.44 14.53
N LEU A 11 39.08 17.14 14.33
CA LEU A 11 38.16 16.43 13.42
C LEU A 11 36.74 16.52 13.99
N LEU A 12 35.94 17.43 13.46
CA LEU A 12 34.49 17.42 13.70
C LEU A 12 33.90 16.18 13.01
N PRO A 13 33.09 15.35 13.72
CA PRO A 13 32.42 14.25 13.08
C PRO A 13 31.43 14.81 12.03
N ILE A 14 31.61 14.45 10.78
CA ILE A 14 30.60 14.67 9.74
C ILE A 14 29.46 13.71 10.05
N THR A 15 28.43 14.21 10.73
CA THR A 15 27.16 13.49 10.83
C THR A 15 26.50 13.50 9.46
N VAL A 16 26.70 12.44 8.70
CA VAL A 16 25.84 12.17 7.53
C VAL A 16 24.45 11.90 8.09
N SER A 17 23.58 12.89 8.01
CA SER A 17 22.15 12.68 8.23
C SER A 17 21.71 11.65 7.20
N ALA A 18 21.26 10.47 7.65
CA ALA A 18 20.61 9.53 6.75
C ALA A 18 19.41 10.27 6.14
N GLU A 19 19.45 10.44 4.83
CA GLU A 19 18.36 11.10 4.11
C GLU A 19 17.07 10.34 4.36
N ALA A 20 16.00 11.06 4.76
CA ALA A 20 14.73 10.42 5.09
C ALA A 20 14.20 9.66 3.88
N ALA A 21 13.82 8.38 4.04
CA ALA A 21 13.26 7.61 2.95
C ALA A 21 11.92 8.23 2.49
N CYS A 22 11.65 8.17 1.18
CA CYS A 22 10.42 8.68 0.60
C CYS A 22 9.33 7.62 0.63
N VAL A 23 8.09 8.02 0.94
CA VAL A 23 6.89 7.17 0.90
C VAL A 23 5.84 7.79 -0.01
N ILE A 24 5.50 7.09 -1.09
CA ILE A 24 4.44 7.47 -2.02
C ILE A 24 3.14 6.81 -1.57
N LEU A 25 2.09 7.63 -1.36
CA LEU A 25 0.77 7.15 -0.97
C LEU A 25 -0.19 7.19 -2.17
N LEU A 26 -0.90 6.07 -2.41
CA LEU A 26 -1.88 5.95 -3.48
C LEU A 26 -3.25 5.55 -2.91
N HIS A 27 -4.25 6.38 -3.13
CA HIS A 27 -5.64 6.12 -2.71
C HIS A 27 -6.35 5.04 -3.55
N GLY A 28 -7.55 4.67 -3.19
CA GLY A 28 -8.38 3.69 -3.91
C GLY A 28 -9.29 4.32 -4.96
N LEU A 29 -10.00 3.47 -5.71
CA LEU A 29 -10.99 3.85 -6.71
C LEU A 29 -12.09 4.77 -6.14
N GLY A 30 -12.40 5.86 -6.84
CA GLY A 30 -13.41 6.84 -6.45
C GLY A 30 -13.07 7.60 -5.16
N LYS A 31 -11.77 7.72 -4.83
CA LYS A 31 -11.24 8.48 -3.71
C LYS A 31 -10.31 9.59 -4.21
N SER A 32 -9.76 10.36 -3.28
CA SER A 32 -8.71 11.35 -3.48
C SER A 32 -7.60 11.17 -2.43
N ASP A 33 -6.53 11.93 -2.54
CA ASP A 33 -5.45 12.05 -1.56
C ASP A 33 -5.95 12.29 -0.13
N SER A 34 -7.03 13.07 0.03
CA SER A 34 -7.63 13.37 1.34
C SER A 34 -8.04 12.12 2.12
N SER A 35 -8.32 11.02 1.43
CA SER A 35 -8.61 9.74 2.08
C SER A 35 -7.41 9.13 2.79
N MET A 36 -6.18 9.49 2.39
CA MET A 36 -4.91 8.99 2.93
C MET A 36 -4.29 9.97 3.96
N SER A 37 -4.83 11.19 4.15
CA SER A 37 -4.19 12.26 4.93
C SER A 37 -3.83 11.90 6.37
N LYS A 38 -4.66 11.10 7.07
CA LYS A 38 -4.34 10.66 8.44
C LYS A 38 -3.12 9.73 8.45
N LEU A 39 -3.06 8.82 7.51
CA LEU A 39 -1.93 7.89 7.34
C LEU A 39 -0.68 8.65 6.93
N GLU A 40 -0.79 9.56 5.96
CA GLU A 40 0.29 10.47 5.54
C GLU A 40 0.88 11.24 6.73
N SER A 41 0.01 11.90 7.53
CA SER A 41 0.46 12.65 8.70
C SER A 41 1.24 11.80 9.69
N ALA A 42 0.81 10.55 9.91
CA ALA A 42 1.50 9.62 10.80
C ALA A 42 2.87 9.17 10.24
N ILE A 43 2.95 8.92 8.94
CA ILE A 43 4.19 8.52 8.25
C ILE A 43 5.19 9.69 8.26
N SER A 44 4.72 10.90 7.97
CA SER A 44 5.55 12.12 8.03
C SER A 44 6.05 12.38 9.45
N ALA A 45 5.20 12.22 10.47
CA ALA A 45 5.59 12.36 11.87
C ALA A 45 6.61 11.31 12.32
N ALA A 46 6.67 10.16 11.64
CA ALA A 46 7.67 9.12 11.88
C ALA A 46 9.02 9.38 11.18
N GLY A 47 9.17 10.53 10.48
CA GLY A 47 10.42 10.98 9.87
C GLY A 47 10.61 10.62 8.40
N PHE A 48 9.57 10.12 7.73
CA PHE A 48 9.60 9.89 6.29
C PHE A 48 9.21 11.14 5.50
N THR A 49 9.80 11.34 4.34
CA THR A 49 9.24 12.27 3.33
C THR A 49 8.02 11.62 2.69
N THR A 50 6.92 12.33 2.52
CA THR A 50 5.68 11.79 1.95
C THR A 50 5.28 12.48 0.66
N VAL A 51 4.80 11.70 -0.31
CA VAL A 51 4.17 12.16 -1.55
C VAL A 51 2.79 11.52 -1.62
N ASN A 52 1.76 12.28 -1.27
CA ASN A 52 0.38 11.81 -1.30
C ASN A 52 -0.26 12.20 -2.64
N VAL A 53 -0.47 11.22 -3.49
CA VAL A 53 -0.83 11.44 -4.90
C VAL A 53 -2.34 11.55 -5.05
N ASP A 54 -2.81 12.69 -5.56
CA ASP A 54 -4.17 12.82 -6.08
C ASP A 54 -4.17 12.46 -7.57
N TYR A 55 -5.00 11.51 -7.96
CA TYR A 55 -5.12 11.08 -9.35
C TYR A 55 -6.58 10.76 -9.71
N PRO A 56 -7.02 10.99 -10.96
CA PRO A 56 -8.41 10.83 -11.40
C PRO A 56 -8.74 9.34 -11.58
N SER A 57 -8.95 8.65 -10.47
CA SER A 57 -9.01 7.19 -10.36
C SER A 57 -10.13 6.51 -11.16
N THR A 58 -11.08 7.27 -11.70
CA THR A 58 -12.22 6.78 -12.50
C THR A 58 -12.13 7.11 -13.97
N ASP A 59 -11.17 7.96 -14.40
CA ASP A 59 -11.20 8.57 -15.73
C ASP A 59 -10.37 7.80 -16.77
N TYR A 60 -9.52 6.87 -16.33
CA TYR A 60 -8.60 6.15 -17.20
C TYR A 60 -8.53 4.66 -16.83
N SER A 61 -7.93 3.86 -17.71
CA SER A 61 -7.62 2.45 -17.40
C SER A 61 -6.54 2.33 -16.31
N ILE A 62 -6.47 1.18 -15.64
CA ILE A 62 -5.44 0.88 -14.62
C ILE A 62 -4.02 1.09 -15.18
N GLU A 63 -3.77 0.69 -16.43
CA GLU A 63 -2.48 0.88 -17.08
C GLU A 63 -2.10 2.37 -17.21
N GLN A 64 -3.04 3.19 -17.66
CA GLN A 64 -2.82 4.63 -17.81
C GLN A 64 -2.68 5.33 -16.47
N LEU A 65 -3.50 4.94 -15.47
CA LEU A 65 -3.44 5.48 -14.12
C LEU A 65 -2.10 5.17 -13.45
N ALA A 66 -1.58 3.95 -13.60
CA ALA A 66 -0.30 3.55 -13.02
C ALA A 66 0.84 4.48 -13.48
N GLY A 67 0.98 4.75 -14.79
CA GLY A 67 2.00 5.66 -15.30
C GLY A 67 1.79 7.11 -14.86
N ARG A 68 0.53 7.60 -14.92
CA ARG A 68 0.19 8.99 -14.59
C ARG A 68 0.35 9.32 -13.12
N ALA A 69 0.07 8.37 -12.22
CA ALA A 69 0.17 8.57 -10.78
C ALA A 69 1.59 8.35 -10.27
N ILE A 70 2.28 7.31 -10.74
CA ILE A 70 3.54 6.87 -10.12
C ILE A 70 4.76 7.62 -10.67
N ALA A 71 4.87 7.81 -11.98
CA ALA A 71 6.06 8.44 -12.55
C ALA A 71 6.31 9.86 -11.98
N PRO A 72 5.33 10.80 -11.94
CA PRO A 72 5.56 12.11 -11.36
C PRO A 72 5.81 12.08 -9.84
N ALA A 73 5.31 11.06 -9.13
CA ALA A 73 5.58 10.89 -7.71
C ALA A 73 7.02 10.40 -7.45
N LEU A 74 7.54 9.55 -8.32
CA LEU A 74 8.95 9.13 -8.27
C LEU A 74 9.89 10.31 -8.52
N ASP A 75 9.55 11.21 -9.43
CA ASP A 75 10.34 12.43 -9.67
C ASP A 75 10.43 13.30 -8.39
N GLN A 76 9.38 13.34 -7.59
CA GLN A 76 9.40 14.06 -6.30
C GLN A 76 10.22 13.31 -5.22
N CYS A 77 10.50 12.04 -5.41
CA CYS A 77 11.33 11.22 -4.52
C CYS A 77 12.77 11.04 -5.07
N ALA A 78 13.15 11.71 -6.15
CA ALA A 78 14.40 11.44 -6.88
C ALA A 78 15.68 11.59 -6.05
N ASP A 79 15.67 12.51 -5.08
CA ASP A 79 16.82 12.76 -4.20
C ASP A 79 16.91 11.79 -3.01
N HIS A 80 16.01 10.82 -2.90
CA HIS A 80 15.94 9.89 -1.77
C HIS A 80 16.60 8.55 -2.11
N SER A 81 17.39 8.03 -1.18
CA SER A 81 18.08 6.75 -1.34
C SER A 81 17.14 5.53 -1.31
N GLN A 82 15.95 5.70 -0.78
CA GLN A 82 14.93 4.65 -0.68
C GLN A 82 13.53 5.21 -0.98
N VAL A 83 12.80 4.49 -1.82
CA VAL A 83 11.38 4.75 -2.12
C VAL A 83 10.54 3.61 -1.58
N ASN A 84 9.45 3.98 -0.91
CA ASN A 84 8.44 3.05 -0.41
C ASN A 84 7.07 3.43 -0.97
N PHE A 85 6.16 2.46 -0.99
CA PHE A 85 4.76 2.72 -1.32
C PHE A 85 3.85 2.31 -0.16
N VAL A 86 2.82 3.11 0.10
CA VAL A 86 1.69 2.73 0.94
C VAL A 86 0.42 2.97 0.15
N THR A 87 -0.35 1.91 -0.08
CA THR A 87 -1.48 1.96 -1.00
C THR A 87 -2.77 1.48 -0.36
N HIS A 88 -3.88 1.98 -0.85
CA HIS A 88 -5.20 1.48 -0.48
C HIS A 88 -5.92 0.91 -1.72
N SER A 89 -6.47 -0.29 -1.59
CA SER A 89 -7.36 -0.89 -2.59
C SER A 89 -6.71 -0.91 -4.00
N MET A 90 -7.34 -0.32 -5.02
CA MET A 90 -6.83 -0.21 -6.39
C MET A 90 -5.41 0.39 -6.45
N GLY A 91 -5.02 1.26 -5.52
CA GLY A 91 -3.66 1.81 -5.49
C GLY A 91 -2.58 0.74 -5.46
N GLY A 92 -2.82 -0.41 -4.82
CA GLY A 92 -1.91 -1.57 -4.84
C GLY A 92 -1.80 -2.21 -6.23
N ILE A 93 -2.91 -2.26 -6.96
CA ILE A 93 -2.92 -2.76 -8.34
C ILE A 93 -2.17 -1.83 -9.28
N LEU A 94 -2.24 -0.50 -9.04
CA LEU A 94 -1.45 0.47 -9.82
C LEU A 94 0.06 0.26 -9.62
N VAL A 95 0.51 0.00 -8.39
CA VAL A 95 1.92 -0.32 -8.12
C VAL A 95 2.33 -1.60 -8.83
N ARG A 96 1.55 -2.68 -8.73
CA ARG A 96 1.84 -3.93 -9.45
C ARG A 96 1.89 -3.72 -10.96
N GLN A 97 0.93 -2.98 -11.52
CA GLN A 97 0.88 -2.65 -12.95
C GLN A 97 2.10 -1.83 -13.39
N TYR A 98 2.54 -0.88 -12.58
CA TYR A 98 3.73 -0.09 -12.88
C TYR A 98 5.00 -0.95 -12.86
N LEU A 99 5.18 -1.72 -11.78
CA LEU A 99 6.35 -2.58 -11.58
C LEU A 99 6.43 -3.76 -12.59
N SER A 100 5.31 -4.16 -13.19
CA SER A 100 5.33 -5.15 -14.28
C SER A 100 6.03 -4.66 -15.57
N ARG A 101 6.34 -3.37 -15.67
CA ARG A 101 6.93 -2.72 -16.86
C ARG A 101 8.16 -1.90 -16.58
N VAL A 102 8.29 -1.39 -15.37
CA VAL A 102 9.35 -0.44 -15.00
C VAL A 102 9.98 -0.88 -13.68
N SER A 103 11.29 -1.06 -13.67
CA SER A 103 12.06 -1.28 -12.45
C SER A 103 12.29 0.04 -11.72
N ILE A 104 12.25 0.01 -10.40
CA ILE A 104 12.61 1.13 -9.53
C ILE A 104 13.82 0.67 -8.71
N ASP A 105 15.01 1.16 -9.05
CA ASP A 105 16.27 0.66 -8.50
C ASP A 105 16.39 0.82 -6.98
N ASN A 106 15.81 1.88 -6.43
CA ASN A 106 15.81 2.19 -5.00
C ASN A 106 14.48 1.82 -4.31
N LEU A 107 13.65 0.97 -4.92
CA LEU A 107 12.44 0.47 -4.28
C LEU A 107 12.82 -0.36 -3.05
N ASN A 108 12.31 0.05 -1.90
CA ASN A 108 12.57 -0.62 -0.64
C ASN A 108 11.39 -1.50 -0.20
N ARG A 109 10.23 -0.91 0.06
CA ARG A 109 9.06 -1.64 0.60
C ARG A 109 7.75 -1.12 0.04
N VAL A 110 6.78 -2.05 -0.07
CA VAL A 110 5.39 -1.75 -0.43
C VAL A 110 4.48 -2.27 0.67
N VAL A 111 3.54 -1.43 1.13
CA VAL A 111 2.46 -1.85 2.04
C VAL A 111 1.13 -1.65 1.35
N MET A 112 0.32 -2.70 1.25
CA MET A 112 -0.98 -2.66 0.60
C MET A 112 -2.11 -2.87 1.63
N LEU A 113 -3.07 -1.94 1.65
CA LEU A 113 -4.26 -2.01 2.49
C LEU A 113 -5.46 -2.47 1.67
N GLY A 114 -5.97 -3.66 1.92
CA GLY A 114 -7.12 -4.25 1.24
C GLY A 114 -7.01 -4.31 -0.29
N PRO A 115 -5.88 -4.72 -0.88
CA PRO A 115 -5.73 -4.75 -2.33
C PRO A 115 -6.57 -5.87 -2.94
N PRO A 116 -7.32 -5.66 -4.04
CA PRO A 116 -7.98 -6.73 -4.77
C PRO A 116 -6.97 -7.47 -5.68
N ASN A 117 -5.99 -8.16 -5.09
CA ASN A 117 -4.90 -8.81 -5.82
C ASN A 117 -5.36 -9.96 -6.74
N HIS A 118 -6.52 -10.54 -6.44
CA HIS A 118 -7.23 -11.50 -7.31
C HIS A 118 -8.59 -10.97 -7.78
N GLY A 119 -8.77 -9.64 -7.73
CA GLY A 119 -10.00 -8.98 -8.11
C GLY A 119 -10.98 -8.81 -6.94
N SER A 120 -12.17 -8.33 -7.25
CA SER A 120 -13.27 -8.11 -6.31
C SER A 120 -14.55 -8.75 -6.84
N GLU A 121 -15.14 -9.64 -6.04
CA GLU A 121 -16.41 -10.30 -6.35
C GLU A 121 -17.58 -9.28 -6.44
N VAL A 122 -17.43 -8.15 -5.77
CA VAL A 122 -18.41 -7.03 -5.88
C VAL A 122 -18.39 -6.46 -7.29
N VAL A 123 -17.23 -6.36 -7.93
CA VAL A 123 -17.12 -5.89 -9.32
C VAL A 123 -17.78 -6.88 -10.27
N ASP A 124 -17.60 -8.18 -10.08
CA ASP A 124 -18.24 -9.20 -10.95
C ASP A 124 -19.76 -9.14 -10.88
N LYS A 125 -20.32 -8.87 -9.70
CA LYS A 125 -21.77 -8.85 -9.50
C LYS A 125 -22.41 -7.52 -9.86
N LEU A 126 -21.70 -6.42 -9.74
CA LEU A 126 -22.23 -5.07 -9.97
C LEU A 126 -21.73 -4.44 -11.28
N GLY A 127 -20.70 -4.99 -11.92
CA GLY A 127 -20.07 -4.41 -13.12
C GLY A 127 -21.04 -4.26 -14.30
N ASP A 128 -22.00 -5.17 -14.44
CA ASP A 128 -23.01 -5.15 -15.49
C ASP A 128 -24.21 -4.24 -15.15
N PHE A 129 -24.30 -3.70 -13.95
CA PHE A 129 -25.39 -2.80 -13.57
C PHE A 129 -25.28 -1.47 -14.34
N PRO A 130 -26.41 -0.98 -14.89
CA PRO A 130 -26.45 0.32 -15.52
C PRO A 130 -25.93 1.41 -14.56
N GLY A 131 -24.93 2.16 -15.00
CA GLY A 131 -24.30 3.22 -14.21
C GLY A 131 -23.03 2.83 -13.45
N PHE A 132 -22.68 1.54 -13.30
CA PHE A 132 -21.43 1.14 -12.66
C PHE A 132 -20.22 1.76 -13.37
N ARG A 133 -20.14 1.60 -14.70
CA ARG A 133 -19.09 2.19 -15.53
C ARG A 133 -19.07 3.72 -15.45
N PHE A 134 -20.24 4.35 -15.36
CA PHE A 134 -20.33 5.81 -15.24
C PHE A 134 -19.76 6.32 -13.90
N ILE A 135 -19.92 5.55 -12.82
CA ILE A 135 -19.45 5.92 -11.47
C ILE A 135 -17.98 5.53 -11.23
N PHE A 136 -17.57 4.35 -11.72
CA PHE A 136 -16.27 3.76 -11.40
C PHE A 136 -15.30 3.70 -12.58
N GLY A 137 -15.75 4.10 -13.77
CA GLY A 137 -14.92 4.15 -14.96
C GLY A 137 -14.45 2.77 -15.45
N ASP A 138 -13.52 2.80 -16.41
CA ASP A 138 -12.92 1.58 -16.96
C ASP A 138 -12.04 0.87 -15.93
N ALA A 139 -11.34 1.60 -15.08
CA ALA A 139 -10.52 1.01 -14.01
C ALA A 139 -11.35 0.14 -13.06
N GLY A 140 -12.58 0.57 -12.71
CA GLY A 140 -13.48 -0.22 -11.86
C GLY A 140 -13.83 -1.57 -12.49
N LEU A 141 -14.14 -1.60 -13.78
CA LEU A 141 -14.47 -2.83 -14.52
C LEU A 141 -13.27 -3.79 -14.66
N GLN A 142 -12.04 -3.25 -14.64
CA GLN A 142 -10.82 -4.04 -14.77
C GLN A 142 -10.44 -4.78 -13.46
N LEU A 143 -11.14 -4.52 -12.35
CA LEU A 143 -10.87 -5.12 -11.03
C LEU A 143 -11.73 -6.37 -10.73
N GLY A 144 -12.38 -6.99 -11.71
CA GLY A 144 -13.09 -8.25 -11.52
C GLY A 144 -12.19 -9.44 -11.18
N THR A 145 -12.81 -10.60 -10.86
CA THR A 145 -12.08 -11.82 -10.48
C THR A 145 -11.74 -12.73 -11.69
N GLY A 146 -12.24 -12.42 -12.87
CA GLY A 146 -11.99 -13.21 -14.09
C GLY A 146 -10.49 -13.30 -14.42
N GLU A 147 -10.08 -14.39 -15.08
CA GLU A 147 -8.68 -14.62 -15.48
C GLU A 147 -8.10 -13.49 -16.35
N LEU A 148 -8.93 -12.81 -17.11
CA LEU A 148 -8.54 -11.70 -17.96
C LEU A 148 -8.53 -10.34 -17.25
N SER A 149 -8.89 -10.28 -15.97
CA SER A 149 -8.82 -9.04 -15.18
C SER A 149 -7.37 -8.59 -14.99
N VAL A 150 -7.18 -7.29 -14.77
CA VAL A 150 -5.83 -6.76 -14.55
C VAL A 150 -5.14 -7.40 -13.35
N PRO A 151 -5.77 -7.52 -12.15
CA PRO A 151 -5.12 -8.13 -11.00
C PRO A 151 -4.55 -9.54 -11.27
N ASN A 152 -5.32 -10.39 -11.97
CA ASN A 152 -4.94 -11.78 -12.22
C ASN A 152 -3.87 -11.93 -13.32
N LYS A 153 -3.72 -10.95 -14.21
CA LYS A 153 -2.67 -10.95 -15.25
C LYS A 153 -1.29 -10.52 -14.75
N LEU A 154 -1.21 -9.85 -13.60
CA LEU A 154 0.02 -9.25 -13.12
C LEU A 154 1.01 -10.23 -12.48
N GLY A 155 0.58 -11.46 -12.16
CA GLY A 155 1.45 -12.49 -11.58
C GLY A 155 1.90 -12.21 -10.14
N ALA A 156 2.93 -12.93 -9.71
CA ALA A 156 3.51 -12.83 -8.37
C ALA A 156 4.24 -11.50 -8.12
N ALA A 157 4.44 -11.13 -6.86
CA ALA A 157 5.30 -10.01 -6.50
C ALA A 157 6.77 -10.43 -6.51
N GLU A 158 7.59 -9.65 -7.20
CA GLU A 158 9.06 -9.77 -7.19
C GLU A 158 9.70 -8.64 -6.37
N PHE A 159 8.96 -8.05 -5.44
CA PHE A 159 9.37 -6.94 -4.57
C PHE A 159 8.90 -7.16 -3.14
N ASP A 160 9.54 -6.49 -2.18
CA ASP A 160 9.16 -6.57 -0.75
C ASP A 160 7.78 -5.97 -0.54
N VAL A 161 6.78 -6.81 -0.25
CA VAL A 161 5.40 -6.37 -0.03
C VAL A 161 4.76 -7.03 1.17
N GLY A 162 4.19 -6.17 2.05
CA GLY A 162 3.29 -6.56 3.14
C GLY A 162 1.86 -6.16 2.83
N ILE A 163 0.91 -7.03 3.19
CA ILE A 163 -0.50 -6.85 2.89
C ILE A 163 -1.32 -6.88 4.18
N ILE A 164 -2.17 -5.87 4.38
CA ILE A 164 -3.17 -5.86 5.45
C ILE A 164 -4.55 -6.10 4.84
N ALA A 165 -5.22 -7.15 5.30
CA ALA A 165 -6.59 -7.49 4.93
C ALA A 165 -7.56 -7.16 6.07
N GLY A 166 -8.71 -6.55 5.76
CA GLY A 166 -9.78 -6.35 6.72
C GLY A 166 -10.70 -7.56 6.83
N THR A 167 -11.30 -7.72 8.00
CA THR A 167 -12.23 -8.83 8.29
C THR A 167 -13.60 -8.35 8.80
N ARG A 168 -13.92 -7.06 8.65
CA ARG A 168 -15.21 -6.48 9.04
C ARG A 168 -15.86 -5.79 7.86
N SER A 169 -17.16 -6.00 7.70
CA SER A 169 -18.00 -5.28 6.75
C SER A 169 -19.04 -4.43 7.49
N ILE A 170 -19.26 -3.20 7.01
CA ILE A 170 -20.41 -2.37 7.38
C ILE A 170 -21.56 -2.48 6.38
N ASN A 171 -21.31 -3.11 5.23
CA ASN A 171 -22.31 -3.32 4.19
C ASN A 171 -22.63 -4.82 4.07
N LEU A 172 -23.58 -5.26 4.88
CA LEU A 172 -23.99 -6.66 4.91
C LEU A 172 -24.53 -7.19 3.57
N ILE A 173 -25.06 -6.31 2.71
CA ILE A 173 -25.55 -6.69 1.39
C ILE A 173 -24.36 -7.02 0.48
N LEU A 174 -23.34 -6.19 0.46
CA LEU A 174 -22.14 -6.45 -0.33
C LEU A 174 -21.36 -7.65 0.23
N SER A 175 -21.30 -7.79 1.56
CA SER A 175 -20.63 -8.90 2.21
C SER A 175 -21.27 -10.27 1.86
N GLN A 176 -22.59 -10.32 1.66
CA GLN A 176 -23.26 -11.54 1.18
C GLN A 176 -22.86 -11.92 -0.28
N MET A 177 -22.27 -10.99 -1.01
CA MET A 177 -21.78 -11.24 -2.36
C MET A 177 -20.35 -11.77 -2.38
N ILE A 178 -19.62 -11.67 -1.26
CA ILE A 178 -18.22 -12.05 -1.12
C ILE A 178 -18.19 -13.38 -0.32
N PRO A 179 -17.51 -14.42 -0.82
CA PRO A 179 -17.31 -15.64 -0.06
C PRO A 179 -16.30 -15.38 1.06
N ASP A 180 -16.48 -16.06 2.19
CA ASP A 180 -15.57 -16.04 3.35
C ASP A 180 -15.47 -14.67 4.07
N SER A 181 -14.40 -14.49 4.82
CA SER A 181 -14.13 -13.26 5.57
C SER A 181 -13.73 -12.13 4.64
N ASP A 182 -14.36 -10.96 4.80
CA ASP A 182 -14.18 -9.82 3.95
C ASP A 182 -14.20 -8.48 4.72
N ASP A 183 -13.78 -7.42 4.05
CA ASP A 183 -13.79 -6.05 4.57
C ASP A 183 -14.98 -5.19 4.07
N GLY A 184 -15.91 -5.81 3.34
CA GLY A 184 -17.06 -5.19 2.68
C GLY A 184 -16.87 -4.88 1.20
N LYS A 185 -15.68 -5.16 0.63
CA LYS A 185 -15.37 -4.99 -0.80
C LYS A 185 -14.46 -6.06 -1.37
N VAL A 186 -13.54 -6.60 -0.56
CA VAL A 186 -12.51 -7.55 -0.97
C VAL A 186 -12.44 -8.66 0.07
N SER A 187 -12.46 -9.92 -0.36
CA SER A 187 -12.25 -11.07 0.52
C SER A 187 -10.80 -11.13 1.01
N VAL A 188 -10.59 -11.67 2.20
CA VAL A 188 -9.23 -11.92 2.73
C VAL A 188 -8.42 -12.78 1.76
N ALA A 189 -9.07 -13.77 1.12
CA ALA A 189 -8.43 -14.61 0.12
C ALA A 189 -7.95 -13.79 -1.09
N SER A 190 -8.79 -12.88 -1.61
CA SER A 190 -8.45 -12.04 -2.77
C SER A 190 -7.35 -11.03 -2.48
N THR A 191 -7.11 -10.66 -1.22
CA THR A 191 -5.98 -9.76 -0.89
C THR A 191 -4.62 -10.43 -1.00
N ARG A 192 -4.53 -11.75 -0.91
CA ARG A 192 -3.26 -12.49 -0.95
C ARG A 192 -2.56 -12.31 -2.30
N LEU A 193 -1.24 -12.43 -2.29
CA LEU A 193 -0.40 -12.31 -3.48
C LEU A 193 0.76 -13.29 -3.35
N GLU A 194 0.98 -14.10 -4.38
CA GLU A 194 2.18 -14.93 -4.44
C GLU A 194 3.44 -14.04 -4.39
N GLY A 195 4.46 -14.46 -3.63
CA GLY A 195 5.67 -13.66 -3.42
C GLY A 195 5.54 -12.57 -2.33
N MET A 196 4.33 -12.34 -1.75
CA MET A 196 4.21 -11.43 -0.62
C MET A 196 5.07 -11.88 0.55
N LYS A 197 5.71 -10.93 1.24
CA LYS A 197 6.59 -11.21 2.36
C LYS A 197 5.82 -11.45 3.66
N ASP A 198 4.74 -10.71 3.86
CA ASP A 198 3.91 -10.83 5.06
C ASP A 198 2.45 -10.47 4.77
N HIS A 199 1.53 -11.09 5.53
CA HIS A 199 0.09 -10.87 5.41
C HIS A 199 -0.57 -10.84 6.78
N LEU A 200 -1.21 -9.73 7.11
CA LEU A 200 -1.87 -9.50 8.39
C LEU A 200 -3.38 -9.30 8.19
N THR A 201 -4.21 -10.04 8.94
CA THR A 201 -5.64 -9.78 9.00
C THR A 201 -5.98 -8.92 10.22
N MET A 202 -6.85 -7.91 10.04
CA MET A 202 -7.26 -7.00 11.10
C MET A 202 -8.78 -6.79 11.10
N PRO A 203 -9.43 -6.60 12.28
CA PRO A 203 -10.88 -6.42 12.37
C PRO A 203 -11.29 -4.99 11.98
N VAL A 204 -11.01 -4.62 10.73
CA VAL A 204 -11.28 -3.30 10.14
C VAL A 204 -12.06 -3.44 8.85
N THR A 205 -12.72 -2.36 8.43
CA THR A 205 -13.50 -2.31 7.19
C THR A 205 -12.71 -1.64 6.09
N HIS A 206 -12.99 -1.98 4.83
CA HIS A 206 -12.31 -1.46 3.65
C HIS A 206 -12.18 0.07 3.63
N VAL A 207 -13.28 0.76 3.91
CA VAL A 207 -13.36 2.23 3.76
C VAL A 207 -12.68 3.00 4.88
N PHE A 208 -12.30 2.34 5.98
CA PHE A 208 -11.70 3.00 7.15
C PHE A 208 -10.30 2.50 7.49
N MET A 209 -9.72 1.55 6.73
CA MET A 209 -8.37 1.02 6.98
C MET A 209 -7.33 2.12 7.16
N MET A 210 -7.25 3.07 6.20
CA MET A 210 -6.24 4.13 6.19
C MET A 210 -6.44 5.17 7.33
N LYS A 211 -7.55 5.10 8.06
CA LYS A 211 -7.87 5.98 9.20
C LYS A 211 -7.80 5.28 10.57
N ASN A 212 -7.59 3.94 10.57
CA ASN A 212 -7.52 3.14 11.79
C ASN A 212 -6.13 3.20 12.41
N ASP A 213 -6.04 3.59 13.69
CA ASP A 213 -4.75 3.77 14.36
C ASP A 213 -3.93 2.48 14.45
N ALA A 214 -4.56 1.33 14.68
CA ALA A 214 -3.86 0.05 14.74
C ALA A 214 -3.30 -0.35 13.35
N VAL A 215 -4.02 -0.06 12.27
CA VAL A 215 -3.51 -0.25 10.89
C VAL A 215 -2.33 0.67 10.63
N ILE A 216 -2.43 1.95 11.02
CA ILE A 216 -1.36 2.94 10.86
C ILE A 216 -0.10 2.48 11.59
N GLN A 217 -0.22 1.97 12.82
CA GLN A 217 0.92 1.44 13.57
C GLN A 217 1.58 0.25 12.86
N GLN A 218 0.79 -0.66 12.27
CA GLN A 218 1.31 -1.77 11.50
C GLN A 218 2.02 -1.33 10.21
N VAL A 219 1.49 -0.31 9.54
CA VAL A 219 2.15 0.30 8.36
C VAL A 219 3.51 0.87 8.75
N LEU A 220 3.58 1.66 9.82
CA LEU A 220 4.83 2.24 10.31
C LEU A 220 5.84 1.15 10.71
N TYR A 221 5.35 0.10 11.39
CA TYR A 221 6.20 -1.02 11.78
C TYR A 221 6.78 -1.74 10.55
N TYR A 222 5.94 -2.01 9.52
CA TYR A 222 6.40 -2.64 8.28
C TYR A 222 7.42 -1.77 7.54
N LEU A 223 7.17 -0.47 7.41
CA LEU A 223 8.10 0.47 6.77
C LEU A 223 9.48 0.47 7.45
N GLN A 224 9.54 0.24 8.76
CA GLN A 224 10.79 0.23 9.53
C GLN A 224 11.47 -1.14 9.57
N HIS A 225 10.70 -2.26 9.60
CA HIS A 225 11.23 -3.59 9.91
C HIS A 225 11.10 -4.59 8.74
N GLY A 226 10.22 -4.33 7.74
CA GLY A 226 9.96 -5.24 6.62
C GLY A 226 9.12 -6.46 6.99
N SER A 227 8.38 -6.40 8.10
CA SER A 227 7.36 -7.36 8.51
C SER A 227 6.33 -6.66 9.39
N PHE A 228 5.13 -7.21 9.54
CA PHE A 228 4.17 -6.72 10.53
C PHE A 228 4.52 -7.22 11.94
N PHE A 229 4.04 -6.50 12.94
CA PHE A 229 4.09 -6.98 14.31
C PHE A 229 2.96 -8.02 14.51
N HIS A 230 3.35 -9.30 14.64
CA HIS A 230 2.47 -10.37 15.04
C HIS A 230 2.59 -10.57 16.56
N ALA A 231 1.49 -10.37 17.31
CA ALA A 231 1.49 -10.75 18.72
C ALA A 231 1.80 -12.24 18.83
N ALA A 232 2.75 -12.61 19.68
CA ALA A 232 3.04 -14.01 19.95
C ALA A 232 1.74 -14.71 20.35
N ALA A 233 1.40 -15.83 19.69
CA ALA A 233 0.30 -16.66 20.11
C ALA A 233 0.60 -17.07 21.56
N THR A 234 -0.17 -16.51 22.51
CA THR A 234 -0.12 -16.96 23.90
C THR A 234 -0.60 -18.40 23.91
N GLY A 235 0.37 -19.33 23.91
CA GLY A 235 0.10 -20.74 24.06
C GLY A 235 -0.54 -20.97 25.41
N ASN A 236 -1.88 -21.04 25.48
CA ASN A 236 -2.56 -21.67 26.58
C ASN A 236 -2.33 -23.18 26.45
N GLY A 237 -1.16 -23.62 26.89
CA GLY A 237 -0.92 -25.00 27.25
C GLY A 237 -1.69 -25.30 28.52
N THR A 238 -2.95 -25.67 28.39
CA THR A 238 -3.66 -26.40 29.45
C THR A 238 -3.12 -27.83 29.43
N GLN A 239 -2.12 -28.09 30.25
CA GLN A 239 -1.83 -29.45 30.70
C GLN A 239 -2.97 -29.85 31.62
N GLN A 240 -3.73 -30.86 31.25
CA GLN A 240 -4.44 -31.76 32.11
C GLN A 240 -4.04 -33.20 31.77
#